data_a758b668611e374ae27e59c5d6cd9db1
#
_entry.id   a758b668611e374ae27e59c5d6cd9db1
#
_cell.length_a   1.000
_cell.length_b   1.000
_cell.length_c   1.000
_cell.angle_alpha   90.00
_cell.angle_beta   90.00
_cell.angle_gamma   90.00
#
_symmetry.space_group_name_H-M   'P 1'
#
loop_
_entity.id
_entity.type
_entity.pdbx_description
1 polymer ?
#
loop_
_entity_poly.entity_id
_entity_poly.type
_entity_poly.pdbx_seq_one_letter_code
_entity_poly.pdbx_strand_id
1 'polypeptide(L)'
;MSRDPRYDVLFEPVQIGPVTAKNRFYQVPHCNGMGRSFPSSMAAMRRTKAEGGWAVICTEEIEIHPSGDHSPWAGGRLWDDRDIPVLAKMCEGIHEFGSLAGAELNHCLLYTSEAADEEDSVD
;
A
#
# COMPACT_ATOMS: atom_id res chain seq x y z
N MET A 1 -31.73 8.68 -1.61
CA MET A 1 -31.87 7.89 -0.37
C MET A 1 -31.12 8.59 0.75
N SER A 2 -31.75 8.79 1.92
CA SER A 2 -31.03 9.27 3.11
C SER A 2 -30.21 8.13 3.71
N ARG A 3 -28.99 8.44 4.13
CA ARG A 3 -28.13 7.49 4.86
C ARG A 3 -28.76 7.17 6.23
N ASP A 4 -28.65 5.92 6.67
CA ASP A 4 -29.05 5.53 8.03
C ASP A 4 -28.09 6.20 9.04
N PRO A 5 -28.61 6.98 10.02
CA PRO A 5 -27.77 7.70 10.99
C PRO A 5 -26.86 6.81 11.82
N ARG A 6 -27.15 5.52 11.96
CA ARG A 6 -26.27 4.56 12.66
C ARG A 6 -24.90 4.44 12.05
N TYR A 7 -24.74 4.77 10.76
CA TYR A 7 -23.49 4.71 10.03
C TYR A 7 -22.79 6.06 9.89
N ASP A 8 -23.29 7.11 10.52
CA ASP A 8 -22.69 8.45 10.43
C ASP A 8 -21.26 8.47 10.94
N VAL A 9 -20.95 7.68 11.96
CA VAL A 9 -19.61 7.52 12.51
C VAL A 9 -18.56 7.14 11.46
N LEU A 10 -18.93 6.42 10.40
CA LEU A 10 -18.00 6.03 9.33
C LEU A 10 -17.52 7.23 8.51
N PHE A 11 -18.26 8.31 8.51
CA PHE A 11 -17.99 9.53 7.74
C PHE A 11 -17.36 10.64 8.57
N GLU A 12 -17.15 10.39 9.86
CA GLU A 12 -16.45 11.31 10.75
C GLU A 12 -14.94 11.21 10.56
N PRO A 13 -14.21 12.34 10.62
CA PRO A 13 -12.75 12.33 10.61
C PRO A 13 -12.19 11.51 11.76
N VAL A 14 -11.02 10.90 11.53
CA VAL A 14 -10.30 10.13 12.55
C VAL A 14 -8.82 10.48 12.55
N GLN A 15 -8.26 10.69 13.75
CA GLN A 15 -6.84 10.94 13.93
C GLN A 15 -6.05 9.65 13.80
N ILE A 16 -5.02 9.66 12.95
CA ILE A 16 -4.07 8.55 12.77
C ILE A 16 -2.66 9.10 13.01
N GLY A 17 -2.14 8.94 14.22
CA GLY A 17 -0.88 9.55 14.59
C GLY A 17 -0.89 11.07 14.35
N PRO A 18 0.04 11.63 13.58
CA PRO A 18 0.13 13.07 13.32
C PRO A 18 -0.84 13.56 12.23
N VAL A 19 -1.54 12.68 11.53
CA VAL A 19 -2.42 13.03 10.41
C VAL A 19 -3.88 12.74 10.72
N THR A 20 -4.79 13.40 10.01
CA THR A 20 -6.23 13.19 10.14
C THR A 20 -6.79 12.63 8.83
N ALA A 21 -7.38 11.45 8.89
CA ALA A 21 -8.15 10.89 7.79
C ALA A 21 -9.55 11.53 7.75
N LYS A 22 -10.04 11.89 6.57
CA LYS A 22 -11.31 12.60 6.38
C LYS A 22 -12.56 11.77 6.75
N ASN A 23 -12.42 10.47 6.85
CA ASN A 23 -13.46 9.52 7.27
C ASN A 23 -12.78 8.20 7.68
N ARG A 24 -13.56 7.17 7.99
CA ARG A 24 -13.07 5.87 8.48
C ARG A 24 -12.93 4.79 7.40
N PHE A 25 -13.01 5.17 6.13
CA PHE A 25 -12.81 4.23 5.04
C PHE A 25 -11.33 4.13 4.68
N TYR A 26 -10.74 3.00 5.02
CA TYR A 26 -9.33 2.67 4.81
C TYR A 26 -9.22 1.54 3.81
N GLN A 27 -8.64 1.81 2.64
CA GLN A 27 -8.30 0.78 1.66
C GLN A 27 -6.95 0.19 2.04
N VAL A 28 -7.00 -1.01 2.59
CA VAL A 28 -5.81 -1.79 2.94
C VAL A 28 -4.96 -2.11 1.71
N PRO A 29 -3.69 -2.45 1.89
CA PRO A 29 -2.83 -2.92 0.80
C PRO A 29 -3.50 -4.04 0.00
N HIS A 30 -3.38 -3.94 -1.31
CA HIS A 30 -4.02 -4.89 -2.22
C HIS A 30 -3.17 -5.08 -3.47
N CYS A 31 -2.60 -6.26 -3.59
CA CYS A 31 -1.83 -6.67 -4.75
C CYS A 31 -2.76 -7.03 -5.91
N ASN A 32 -2.57 -6.37 -7.03
CA ASN A 32 -3.27 -6.64 -8.28
C ASN A 32 -2.32 -6.82 -9.47
N GLY A 33 -1.01 -6.88 -9.20
CA GLY A 33 0.04 -7.09 -10.20
C GLY A 33 0.33 -5.91 -11.10
N MET A 34 -0.16 -4.71 -10.76
CA MET A 34 0.03 -3.52 -11.60
C MET A 34 1.29 -2.73 -11.24
N GLY A 35 1.73 -2.77 -9.98
CA GLY A 35 2.71 -1.84 -9.43
C GLY A 35 4.02 -1.77 -10.20
N ARG A 36 4.53 -2.92 -10.63
CA ARG A 36 5.78 -3.00 -11.38
C ARG A 36 5.57 -2.92 -12.89
N SER A 37 4.59 -3.64 -13.41
CA SER A 37 4.38 -3.78 -14.85
C SER A 37 3.55 -2.64 -15.44
N PHE A 38 2.62 -2.08 -14.67
CA PHE A 38 1.68 -1.07 -15.12
C PHE A 38 1.53 0.07 -14.11
N PRO A 39 2.61 0.83 -13.82
CA PRO A 39 2.60 1.83 -12.75
C PRO A 39 1.60 2.95 -12.97
N SER A 40 1.34 3.33 -14.22
CA SER A 40 0.31 4.34 -14.54
C SER A 40 -1.10 3.83 -14.28
N SER A 41 -1.39 2.57 -14.56
CA SER A 41 -2.68 1.94 -14.26
C SER A 41 -2.88 1.78 -12.75
N MET A 42 -1.82 1.42 -12.03
CA MET A 42 -1.81 1.35 -10.58
C MET A 42 -2.15 2.71 -9.97
N ALA A 43 -1.49 3.77 -10.40
CA ALA A 43 -1.74 5.13 -9.92
C ALA A 43 -3.18 5.59 -10.25
N ALA A 44 -3.66 5.34 -11.48
CA ALA A 44 -5.01 5.70 -11.89
C ALA A 44 -6.08 4.97 -11.07
N MET A 45 -5.88 3.68 -10.78
CA MET A 45 -6.81 2.91 -9.95
C MET A 45 -6.88 3.46 -8.52
N ARG A 46 -5.75 3.82 -7.92
CA ARG A 46 -5.72 4.42 -6.58
C ARG A 46 -6.36 5.80 -6.56
N ARG A 47 -6.10 6.60 -7.59
CA ARG A 47 -6.75 7.90 -7.77
C ARG A 47 -8.27 7.77 -7.83
N THR A 48 -8.80 6.81 -8.59
CA THR A 48 -10.25 6.54 -8.69
C THR A 48 -10.86 6.19 -7.33
N LYS A 49 -10.15 5.44 -6.48
CA LYS A 49 -10.60 5.16 -5.12
C LYS A 49 -10.65 6.41 -4.25
N ALA A 50 -9.63 7.28 -4.38
CA ALA A 50 -9.62 8.57 -3.66
C ALA A 50 -10.76 9.48 -4.10
N GLU A 51 -11.03 9.57 -5.42
CA GLU A 51 -12.17 10.26 -6.01
C GLU A 51 -13.50 9.71 -5.48
N GLY A 52 -13.61 8.40 -5.30
CA GLY A 52 -14.76 7.72 -4.71
C GLY A 52 -14.95 7.95 -3.20
N GLY A 53 -14.05 8.71 -2.55
CA GLY A 53 -14.22 9.18 -1.18
C GLY A 53 -13.47 8.40 -0.11
N TRP A 54 -12.65 7.41 -0.42
CA TRP A 54 -11.82 6.72 0.55
C TRP A 54 -10.83 7.69 1.20
N ALA A 55 -10.68 7.59 2.54
CA ALA A 55 -9.81 8.50 3.28
C ALA A 55 -8.34 8.10 3.25
N VAL A 56 -8.07 6.82 3.25
CA VAL A 56 -6.70 6.26 3.15
C VAL A 56 -6.69 5.25 2.02
N ILE A 57 -5.71 5.37 1.13
CA ILE A 57 -5.50 4.43 0.03
C ILE A 57 -4.06 3.93 0.07
N CYS A 58 -3.91 2.62 0.23
CA CYS A 58 -2.60 1.99 0.26
C CYS A 58 -2.15 1.47 -1.09
N THR A 59 -0.84 1.29 -1.21
CA THR A 59 -0.19 0.63 -2.33
C THR A 59 -0.58 -0.84 -2.42
N GLU A 60 0.00 -1.52 -3.39
CA GLU A 60 0.31 -2.94 -3.29
C GLU A 60 1.44 -3.14 -2.28
N GLU A 61 1.77 -4.35 -1.98
CA GLU A 61 3.04 -4.75 -1.38
C GLU A 61 4.22 -4.13 -2.15
N ILE A 62 5.10 -3.42 -1.44
CA ILE A 62 6.28 -2.77 -2.02
C ILE A 62 7.52 -3.44 -1.46
N GLU A 63 8.23 -4.12 -2.33
CA GLU A 63 9.50 -4.73 -2.00
C GLU A 63 10.59 -3.67 -1.84
N ILE A 64 11.30 -3.70 -0.72
CA ILE A 64 12.27 -2.67 -0.34
C ILE A 64 13.72 -3.00 -0.72
N HIS A 65 14.00 -4.25 -1.13
CA HIS A 65 15.35 -4.67 -1.48
C HIS A 65 15.33 -5.83 -2.49
N PRO A 66 16.28 -5.89 -3.44
CA PRO A 66 16.35 -6.93 -4.46
C PRO A 66 16.66 -8.34 -3.93
N SER A 67 17.06 -8.47 -2.65
CA SER A 67 17.26 -9.79 -2.02
C SER A 67 15.94 -10.41 -1.55
N GLY A 68 14.83 -9.69 -1.64
CA GLY A 68 13.52 -10.27 -1.37
C GLY A 68 13.15 -11.32 -2.40
N ASP A 69 12.47 -12.37 -1.97
CA ASP A 69 11.98 -13.45 -2.84
C ASP A 69 10.52 -13.24 -3.22
N HIS A 70 10.22 -12.03 -3.61
CA HIS A 70 8.87 -11.74 -4.08
C HIS A 70 8.72 -12.09 -5.55
N SER A 71 7.54 -12.56 -5.93
CA SER A 71 7.23 -12.85 -7.33
C SER A 71 7.54 -11.64 -8.22
N PRO A 72 8.27 -11.78 -9.34
CA PRO A 72 8.59 -10.68 -10.23
C PRO A 72 7.34 -10.02 -10.86
N TRP A 73 6.18 -10.62 -10.68
CA TRP A 73 4.92 -10.20 -11.28
C TRP A 73 3.99 -9.49 -10.28
N ALA A 74 4.24 -9.61 -8.99
CA ALA A 74 3.39 -9.04 -7.95
C ALA A 74 4.05 -7.81 -7.31
N GLY A 75 3.22 -6.85 -6.92
CA GLY A 75 3.61 -5.72 -6.13
C GLY A 75 4.41 -4.63 -6.84
N GLY A 76 4.77 -3.64 -6.06
CA GLY A 76 5.66 -2.57 -6.44
C GLY A 76 7.07 -2.82 -5.93
N ARG A 77 7.96 -1.88 -6.22
CA ARG A 77 9.29 -1.89 -5.63
C ARG A 77 9.71 -0.48 -5.20
N LEU A 78 10.57 -0.43 -4.20
CA LEU A 78 11.22 0.77 -3.72
C LEU A 78 12.65 0.40 -3.32
N TRP A 79 13.47 0.02 -4.29
CA TRP A 79 14.83 -0.42 -4.08
C TRP A 79 15.82 0.73 -4.07
N ASP A 80 15.57 1.73 -4.92
CA ASP A 80 16.40 2.92 -5.05
C ASP A 80 15.60 4.12 -5.55
N ASP A 81 16.28 5.26 -5.67
CA ASP A 81 15.67 6.55 -6.03
C ASP A 81 14.94 6.53 -7.39
N ARG A 82 15.25 5.62 -8.28
CA ARG A 82 14.60 5.48 -9.61
C ARG A 82 13.15 5.02 -9.48
N ASP A 83 12.79 4.42 -8.37
CA ASP A 83 11.43 3.93 -8.09
C ASP A 83 10.53 5.03 -7.50
N ILE A 84 11.13 6.10 -6.94
CA ILE A 84 10.39 7.22 -6.31
C ILE A 84 9.36 7.87 -7.25
N PRO A 85 9.67 8.18 -8.53
CA PRO A 85 8.71 8.86 -9.40
C PRO A 85 7.39 8.10 -9.62
N VAL A 86 7.43 6.77 -9.59
CA VAL A 86 6.24 5.92 -9.72
C VAL A 86 5.32 6.10 -8.52
N LEU A 87 5.87 6.05 -7.32
CA LEU A 87 5.11 6.21 -6.09
C LEU A 87 4.66 7.66 -5.89
N ALA A 88 5.50 8.63 -6.25
CA ALA A 88 5.14 10.05 -6.20
C ALA A 88 3.88 10.34 -7.05
N LYS A 89 3.85 9.84 -8.28
CA LYS A 89 2.68 9.96 -9.16
C LYS A 89 1.41 9.37 -8.54
N MET A 90 1.52 8.25 -7.88
CA MET A 90 0.40 7.63 -7.16
C MET A 90 -0.06 8.52 -6.00
N CYS A 91 0.88 8.98 -5.17
CA CYS A 91 0.58 9.86 -4.03
C CYS A 91 -0.10 11.16 -4.47
N GLU A 92 0.41 11.81 -5.52
CA GLU A 92 -0.18 13.02 -6.09
C GLU A 92 -1.66 12.79 -6.46
N GLY A 93 -1.96 11.71 -7.18
CA GLY A 93 -3.32 11.38 -7.58
C GLY A 93 -4.25 11.08 -6.39
N ILE A 94 -3.73 10.52 -5.29
CA ILE A 94 -4.48 10.28 -4.06
C ILE A 94 -4.72 11.60 -3.31
N HIS A 95 -3.69 12.43 -3.17
CA HIS A 95 -3.74 13.69 -2.44
C HIS A 95 -4.65 14.72 -3.11
N GLU A 96 -4.85 14.64 -4.43
CA GLU A 96 -5.77 15.52 -5.18
C GLU A 96 -7.18 15.57 -4.57
N PHE A 97 -7.61 14.47 -3.94
CA PHE A 97 -8.94 14.33 -3.32
C PHE A 97 -8.89 14.44 -1.78
N GLY A 98 -7.81 14.93 -1.20
CA GLY A 98 -7.67 15.06 0.25
C GLY A 98 -7.60 13.71 0.98
N SER A 99 -7.21 12.65 0.29
CA SER A 99 -6.99 11.34 0.87
C SER A 99 -5.53 11.17 1.26
N LEU A 100 -5.27 10.30 2.24
CA LEU A 100 -3.92 9.93 2.66
C LEU A 100 -3.42 8.75 1.81
N ALA A 101 -2.17 8.80 1.41
CA ALA A 101 -1.49 7.69 0.73
C ALA A 101 -0.73 6.84 1.75
N GLY A 102 -0.91 5.53 1.71
CA GLY A 102 -0.18 4.56 2.51
C GLY A 102 0.70 3.67 1.66
N ALA A 103 1.79 3.17 2.23
CA ALA A 103 2.67 2.20 1.60
C ALA A 103 2.82 0.98 2.51
N GLU A 104 2.64 -0.21 1.94
CA GLU A 104 3.02 -1.46 2.60
C GLU A 104 4.43 -1.83 2.18
N LEU A 105 5.38 -1.71 3.09
CA LEU A 105 6.76 -2.09 2.85
C LEU A 105 6.96 -3.55 3.18
N ASN A 106 7.53 -4.30 2.26
CA ASN A 106 7.74 -5.73 2.37
C ASN A 106 9.19 -6.10 2.08
N HIS A 107 9.72 -7.02 2.87
CA HIS A 107 10.95 -7.73 2.57
C HIS A 107 10.72 -9.21 2.82
N CYS A 108 10.28 -9.91 1.77
CA CYS A 108 10.09 -11.35 1.83
C CYS A 108 11.45 -12.03 1.69
N LEU A 109 11.95 -12.56 2.80
CA LEU A 109 13.11 -13.45 2.78
C LEU A 109 12.62 -14.87 2.47
N LEU A 110 13.19 -15.47 1.44
CA LEU A 110 13.18 -16.91 1.36
C LEU A 110 13.85 -17.43 2.63
N TYR A 111 13.20 -18.32 3.33
CA TYR A 111 13.89 -19.18 4.29
C TYR A 111 14.99 -19.91 3.51
N THR A 112 16.19 -19.34 3.53
CA THR A 112 17.34 -20.08 3.06
C THR A 112 17.51 -21.27 3.98
N SER A 113 17.89 -22.40 3.43
CA SER A 113 18.15 -23.63 4.14
C SER A 113 19.12 -23.47 5.34
N GLU A 114 19.87 -22.38 5.40
CA GLU A 114 20.73 -22.02 6.54
C GLU A 114 19.97 -21.75 7.83
N ALA A 115 18.75 -21.18 7.80
CA ALA A 115 17.96 -20.99 9.02
C ALA A 115 17.33 -22.31 9.54
N ALA A 116 17.17 -23.31 8.65
CA ALA A 116 16.71 -24.63 9.04
C ALA A 116 17.85 -25.51 9.59
N ASP A 117 19.11 -25.22 9.19
CA ASP A 117 20.28 -25.96 9.66
C ASP A 117 20.76 -25.51 11.05
N GLU A 118 20.37 -24.31 11.52
CA GLU A 118 20.74 -23.84 12.87
C GLU A 118 19.86 -24.45 13.99
N GLU A 119 18.69 -24.97 13.69
CA GLU A 119 17.84 -25.62 14.69
C GLU A 119 18.25 -27.08 15.01
N ASP A 120 19.04 -27.73 14.15
CA ASP A 120 19.49 -29.11 14.35
C ASP A 120 20.81 -29.23 15.13
N SER A 121 21.38 -28.14 15.64
CA SER A 121 22.65 -28.14 16.40
C SER A 121 22.51 -27.98 17.92
N VAL A 122 21.38 -28.35 18.51
CA VAL A 122 21.22 -28.40 19.97
C VAL A 122 21.15 -29.85 20.41
N ASP A 123 22.32 -30.43 20.63
CA ASP A 123 22.50 -31.60 21.50
C ASP A 123 22.59 -31.18 22.99
#